data_1b1d0d3dccff6eefd3631d77887cd6f7
#
_entry.id   1b1d0d3dccff6eefd3631d77887cd6f7
#
_cell.length_a   1.000
_cell.length_b   1.000
_cell.length_c   1.000
_cell.angle_alpha   90.00
_cell.angle_beta   90.00
_cell.angle_gamma   90.00
#
_symmetry.space_group_name_H-M   'P 1'
#
loop_
_entity.id
_entity.type
_entity.pdbx_description
1 polymer ?
#
loop_
_entity_poly.entity_id
_entity_poly.type
_entity_poly.pdbx_seq_one_letter_code
_entity_poly.pdbx_strand_id
1 'polypeptide(L)'
;MITKDNIRQLLPELGFKNSPNSMYEVLERHYNEAGATVSVDFANERFIYTPEIQADRKTSQNFSKPEFFVVFECVCRLLQIGYKPSQIVLEPMTPGGRQDSNFYCDILVRNNDNVPYMLIECKNAGDDYEDEWKRVKKGWWSTFSLL
;
A
#
# COMPACT_ATOMS: atom_id res chain seq x y z
N MET A 1 10.10 4.74 9.54
CA MET A 1 9.81 3.88 8.38
C MET A 1 9.93 2.41 8.79
N ILE A 2 8.95 1.60 8.42
CA ILE A 2 8.93 0.17 8.68
C ILE A 2 9.88 -0.54 7.70
N THR A 3 10.66 -1.49 8.20
CA THR A 3 11.59 -2.31 7.41
C THR A 3 11.47 -3.78 7.86
N LYS A 4 12.05 -4.70 7.10
CA LYS A 4 12.08 -6.13 7.49
C LYS A 4 12.70 -6.35 8.87
N ASP A 5 13.72 -5.57 9.21
CA ASP A 5 14.49 -5.74 10.45
C ASP A 5 13.75 -5.20 11.69
N ASN A 6 12.91 -4.19 11.53
CA ASN A 6 12.25 -3.53 12.67
C ASN A 6 10.73 -3.76 12.75
N ILE A 7 10.11 -4.35 11.74
CA ILE A 7 8.64 -4.49 11.68
C ILE A 7 8.07 -5.22 12.89
N ARG A 8 8.71 -6.31 13.33
CA ARG A 8 8.22 -7.10 14.47
C ARG A 8 8.20 -6.29 15.78
N GLN A 9 9.10 -5.34 15.94
CA GLN A 9 9.16 -4.46 17.11
C GLN A 9 8.18 -3.30 17.01
N LEU A 10 7.99 -2.76 15.80
CA LEU A 10 7.16 -1.56 15.59
C LEU A 10 5.66 -1.87 15.54
N LEU A 11 5.25 -3.04 15.07
CA LEU A 11 3.83 -3.35 14.92
C LEU A 11 3.02 -3.26 16.22
N PRO A 12 3.48 -3.75 17.38
CA PRO A 12 2.77 -3.56 18.66
C PRO A 12 2.55 -2.09 19.01
N GLU A 13 3.56 -1.23 18.79
CA GLU A 13 3.46 0.23 19.00
C GLU A 13 2.43 0.88 18.06
N LEU A 14 2.23 0.28 16.89
CA LEU A 14 1.23 0.70 15.92
C LEU A 14 -0.16 0.08 16.18
N GLY A 15 -0.32 -0.62 17.31
CA GLY A 15 -1.60 -1.20 17.73
C GLY A 15 -1.93 -2.56 17.12
N PHE A 16 -0.95 -3.23 16.51
CA PHE A 16 -1.11 -4.63 16.10
C PHE A 16 -1.00 -5.55 17.31
N LYS A 17 -1.82 -6.59 17.34
CA LYS A 17 -1.89 -7.59 18.42
C LYS A 17 -1.78 -8.99 17.81
N ASN A 18 -1.39 -9.95 18.64
CA ASN A 18 -1.39 -11.35 18.22
C ASN A 18 -2.79 -11.79 17.77
N SER A 19 -2.86 -12.40 16.60
CA SER A 19 -4.08 -13.04 16.14
C SER A 19 -4.40 -14.26 17.01
N PRO A 20 -5.64 -14.45 17.45
CA PRO A 20 -5.99 -15.44 18.49
C PRO A 20 -5.55 -16.89 18.22
N ASN A 21 -5.35 -17.25 16.96
CA ASN A 21 -5.07 -18.63 16.55
C ASN A 21 -3.68 -18.85 15.93
N SER A 22 -2.74 -17.90 16.09
CA SER A 22 -1.54 -17.88 15.24
C SER A 22 -0.20 -18.15 15.95
N MET A 23 -0.18 -18.56 17.19
CA MET A 23 1.06 -18.83 17.94
C MET A 23 2.15 -17.73 17.77
N TYR A 24 1.75 -16.45 17.76
CA TYR A 24 2.64 -15.29 17.60
C TYR A 24 3.25 -15.09 16.21
N GLU A 25 2.88 -15.88 15.22
CA GLU A 25 3.36 -15.73 13.85
C GLU A 25 2.55 -14.73 13.03
N VAL A 26 1.33 -14.39 13.46
CA VAL A 26 0.47 -13.40 12.82
C VAL A 26 0.11 -12.30 13.80
N LEU A 27 0.44 -11.06 13.44
CA LEU A 27 -0.03 -9.86 14.11
C LEU A 27 -1.13 -9.21 13.27
N GLU A 28 -2.20 -8.73 13.90
CA GLU A 28 -3.31 -8.08 13.22
C GLU A 28 -3.75 -6.78 13.92
N ARG A 29 -4.28 -5.87 13.13
CA ARG A 29 -4.90 -4.63 13.60
C ARG A 29 -6.26 -4.43 12.94
N HIS A 30 -7.27 -4.14 13.77
CA HIS A 30 -8.59 -3.76 13.32
C HIS A 30 -8.72 -2.24 13.25
N TYR A 31 -9.17 -1.74 12.12
CA TYR A 31 -9.46 -0.33 11.85
C TYR A 31 -10.99 -0.16 11.88
N ASN A 32 -11.54 0.06 13.09
CA ASN A 32 -12.99 0.03 13.32
C ASN A 32 -13.76 1.04 12.45
N GLU A 33 -13.25 2.27 12.31
CA GLU A 33 -13.90 3.31 11.50
C GLU A 33 -13.90 2.98 10.01
N ALA A 34 -12.85 2.34 9.53
CA ALA A 34 -12.74 1.90 8.14
C ALA A 34 -13.48 0.56 7.89
N GLY A 35 -13.71 -0.23 8.93
CA GLY A 35 -14.27 -1.59 8.83
C GLY A 35 -13.27 -2.58 8.22
N ALA A 36 -11.98 -2.44 8.55
CA ALA A 36 -10.91 -3.20 7.92
C ALA A 36 -10.04 -3.94 8.94
N THR A 37 -9.47 -5.06 8.53
CA THR A 37 -8.42 -5.76 9.25
C THR A 37 -7.18 -5.88 8.36
N VAL A 38 -6.04 -5.57 8.92
CA VAL A 38 -4.73 -5.79 8.28
C VAL A 38 -3.93 -6.73 9.16
N SER A 39 -3.32 -7.74 8.54
CA SER A 39 -2.51 -8.73 9.25
C SER A 39 -1.12 -8.84 8.62
N VAL A 40 -0.16 -9.21 9.44
CA VAL A 40 1.21 -9.50 9.03
C VAL A 40 1.55 -10.92 9.45
N ASP A 41 1.75 -11.79 8.48
CA ASP A 41 2.13 -13.19 8.65
C ASP A 41 3.65 -13.32 8.51
N PHE A 42 4.32 -13.54 9.62
CA PHE A 42 5.77 -13.65 9.69
C PHE A 42 6.28 -15.02 9.21
N ALA A 43 5.49 -16.07 9.37
CA ALA A 43 5.88 -17.39 8.92
C ALA A 43 5.96 -17.48 7.39
N ASN A 44 5.03 -16.80 6.71
CA ASN A 44 4.95 -16.77 5.25
C ASN A 44 5.49 -15.45 4.65
N GLU A 45 6.01 -14.54 5.47
CA GLU A 45 6.51 -13.22 5.06
C GLU A 45 5.51 -12.45 4.19
N ARG A 46 4.26 -12.30 4.67
CA ARG A 46 3.18 -11.70 3.89
C ARG A 46 2.45 -10.59 4.64
N PHE A 47 2.02 -9.58 3.86
CA PHE A 47 0.99 -8.62 4.24
C PHE A 47 -0.37 -9.12 3.77
N ILE A 48 -1.36 -9.15 4.66
CA ILE A 48 -2.71 -9.61 4.39
C ILE A 48 -3.68 -8.47 4.66
N TYR A 49 -4.42 -8.10 3.66
CA TYR A 49 -5.42 -7.04 3.74
C TYR A 49 -6.83 -7.63 3.71
N THR A 50 -7.80 -6.90 4.28
CA THR A 50 -9.21 -7.23 4.16
C THR A 50 -9.61 -7.39 2.66
N PRO A 51 -10.50 -8.34 2.31
CA PRO A 51 -10.81 -8.67 0.92
C PRO A 51 -11.35 -7.51 0.08
N GLU A 52 -11.94 -6.50 0.71
CA GLU A 52 -12.49 -5.31 0.06
C GLU A 52 -11.41 -4.38 -0.50
N ILE A 53 -10.17 -4.46 -0.01
CA ILE A 53 -9.02 -3.81 -0.66
C ILE A 53 -8.70 -4.62 -1.91
N GLN A 54 -9.01 -4.04 -3.06
CA GLN A 54 -8.73 -4.67 -4.35
C GLN A 54 -7.23 -4.64 -4.65
N ALA A 55 -6.75 -5.66 -5.32
CA ALA A 55 -5.38 -5.71 -5.82
C ALA A 55 -5.41 -6.31 -7.22
N ASP A 56 -5.07 -5.51 -8.22
CA ASP A 56 -5.02 -5.98 -9.62
C ASP A 56 -3.80 -6.90 -9.82
N ARG A 57 -2.73 -6.65 -9.08
CA ARG A 57 -1.61 -7.56 -8.89
C ARG A 57 -1.34 -7.73 -7.40
N LYS A 58 -0.66 -8.79 -7.01
CA LYS A 58 -0.36 -9.09 -5.60
C LYS A 58 1.15 -9.15 -5.33
N THR A 59 1.93 -8.36 -6.08
CA THR A 59 3.39 -8.42 -5.98
C THR A 59 3.91 -7.73 -4.73
N SER A 60 3.23 -6.67 -4.25
CA SER A 60 3.63 -5.89 -3.08
C SER A 60 3.18 -6.47 -1.72
N GLN A 61 2.52 -7.64 -1.71
CA GLN A 61 1.96 -8.24 -0.50
C GLN A 61 2.92 -9.24 0.19
N ASN A 62 4.22 -8.97 0.15
CA ASN A 62 5.25 -9.82 0.78
C ASN A 62 6.46 -8.99 1.20
N PHE A 63 7.45 -9.65 1.83
CA PHE A 63 8.64 -9.00 2.39
C PHE A 63 9.85 -8.95 1.44
N SER A 64 9.67 -9.25 0.15
CA SER A 64 10.79 -9.42 -0.78
C SER A 64 11.51 -8.13 -1.15
N LYS A 65 10.85 -6.96 -1.00
CA LYS A 65 11.43 -5.65 -1.34
C LYS A 65 11.17 -4.63 -0.24
N PRO A 66 12.13 -3.74 0.06
CA PRO A 66 11.95 -2.67 1.04
C PRO A 66 10.76 -1.75 0.74
N GLU A 67 10.48 -1.47 -0.52
CA GLU A 67 9.37 -0.66 -1.00
C GLU A 67 8.00 -1.21 -0.58
N PHE A 68 7.86 -2.53 -0.46
CA PHE A 68 6.59 -3.15 -0.05
C PHE A 68 6.20 -2.84 1.40
N PHE A 69 7.17 -2.57 2.26
CA PHE A 69 6.91 -2.08 3.62
C PHE A 69 6.38 -0.64 3.62
N VAL A 70 6.82 0.17 2.64
CA VAL A 70 6.29 1.53 2.46
C VAL A 70 4.84 1.48 1.98
N VAL A 71 4.51 0.60 1.04
CA VAL A 71 3.13 0.36 0.59
C VAL A 71 2.26 -0.08 1.76
N PHE A 72 2.72 -1.05 2.55
CA PHE A 72 2.03 -1.53 3.75
C PHE A 72 1.75 -0.40 4.75
N GLU A 73 2.76 0.42 5.07
CA GLU A 73 2.61 1.56 5.99
C GLU A 73 1.60 2.57 5.44
N CYS A 74 1.64 2.84 4.13
CA CYS A 74 0.72 3.75 3.47
C CYS A 74 -0.74 3.26 3.55
N VAL A 75 -1.00 1.99 3.27
CA VAL A 75 -2.34 1.39 3.44
C VAL A 75 -2.83 1.52 4.88
N CYS A 76 -1.98 1.20 5.87
CA CYS A 76 -2.34 1.36 7.28
C CYS A 76 -2.72 2.80 7.63
N ARG A 77 -2.01 3.79 7.08
CA ARG A 77 -2.32 5.21 7.29
C ARG A 77 -3.63 5.61 6.64
N LEU A 78 -3.90 5.18 5.40
CA LEU A 78 -5.16 5.45 4.71
C LEU A 78 -6.36 4.92 5.52
N LEU A 79 -6.28 3.68 6.02
CA LEU A 79 -7.31 3.10 6.86
C LEU A 79 -7.48 3.86 8.19
N GLN A 80 -6.37 4.31 8.79
CA GLN A 80 -6.39 5.05 10.06
C GLN A 80 -7.05 6.43 9.93
N ILE A 81 -6.90 7.11 8.79
CA ILE A 81 -7.54 8.40 8.54
C ILE A 81 -8.96 8.27 7.96
N GLY A 82 -9.48 7.04 7.86
CA GLY A 82 -10.90 6.77 7.60
C GLY A 82 -11.27 6.42 6.17
N TYR A 83 -10.30 6.22 5.25
CA TYR A 83 -10.61 5.67 3.94
C TYR A 83 -11.18 4.25 4.09
N LYS A 84 -12.24 3.95 3.32
CA LYS A 84 -12.83 2.62 3.31
C LYS A 84 -11.99 1.65 2.50
N PRO A 85 -11.94 0.35 2.87
CA PRO A 85 -11.22 -0.65 2.08
C PRO A 85 -11.58 -0.66 0.60
N SER A 86 -12.86 -0.52 0.27
CA SER A 86 -13.36 -0.47 -1.11
C SER A 86 -12.88 0.74 -1.93
N GLN A 87 -12.33 1.77 -1.28
CA GLN A 87 -11.75 2.93 -1.93
C GLN A 87 -10.27 2.74 -2.30
N ILE A 88 -9.63 1.68 -1.80
CA ILE A 88 -8.20 1.42 -1.94
C ILE A 88 -7.99 0.30 -2.96
N VAL A 89 -7.20 0.57 -4.00
CA VAL A 89 -6.80 -0.41 -5.01
C VAL A 89 -5.28 -0.47 -5.03
N LEU A 90 -4.73 -1.65 -4.80
CA LEU A 90 -3.30 -1.90 -4.86
C LEU A 90 -2.89 -2.28 -6.26
N GLU A 91 -1.74 -1.75 -6.71
CA GLU A 91 -1.13 -2.05 -8.00
C GLU A 91 -2.13 -1.98 -9.17
N PRO A 92 -2.92 -0.87 -9.28
CA PRO A 92 -3.96 -0.76 -10.29
C PRO A 92 -3.39 -0.91 -11.69
N MET A 93 -4.06 -1.70 -12.52
CA MET A 93 -3.79 -1.76 -13.95
C MET A 93 -4.58 -0.66 -14.64
N THR A 94 -3.91 0.41 -15.05
CA THR A 94 -4.53 1.41 -15.91
C THR A 94 -4.44 0.96 -17.36
N PRO A 95 -5.54 0.90 -18.12
CA PRO A 95 -5.48 0.70 -19.55
C PRO A 95 -4.69 1.86 -20.17
N GLY A 96 -3.46 1.58 -20.62
CA GLY A 96 -2.65 2.57 -21.30
C GLY A 96 -3.30 3.00 -22.63
N GLY A 97 -3.74 4.25 -22.70
CA GLY A 97 -4.04 4.87 -23.98
C GLY A 97 -2.74 5.09 -24.74
N ARG A 98 -2.59 4.44 -25.90
CA ARG A 98 -1.47 4.41 -26.86
C ARG A 98 -0.25 3.58 -26.44
N GLN A 99 -0.17 2.42 -27.08
CA GLN A 99 1.01 1.58 -27.34
C GLN A 99 2.14 1.67 -26.30
N ASP A 100 2.26 0.61 -25.50
CA ASP A 100 3.45 0.16 -24.77
C ASP A 100 3.84 0.82 -23.43
N SER A 101 3.05 1.65 -22.79
CA SER A 101 3.33 2.05 -21.42
C SER A 101 2.16 1.74 -20.48
N ASN A 102 2.17 0.55 -19.90
CA ASN A 102 1.36 0.32 -18.71
C ASN A 102 1.86 1.26 -17.61
N PHE A 103 1.03 2.20 -17.21
CA PHE A 103 1.32 3.01 -16.05
C PHE A 103 1.05 2.16 -14.81
N TYR A 104 2.04 2.04 -13.98
CA TYR A 104 1.95 1.34 -12.70
C TYR A 104 2.11 2.36 -11.59
N CYS A 105 1.14 2.47 -10.70
CA CYS A 105 1.31 3.07 -9.41
C CYS A 105 1.07 2.02 -8.33
N ASP A 106 1.51 2.30 -7.11
CA ASP A 106 1.39 1.34 -6.03
C ASP A 106 -0.02 1.32 -5.44
N ILE A 107 -0.64 2.49 -5.29
CA ILE A 107 -1.97 2.61 -4.69
C ILE A 107 -2.80 3.64 -5.47
N LEU A 108 -4.01 3.26 -5.83
CA LEU A 108 -5.07 4.16 -6.27
C LEU A 108 -6.10 4.31 -5.16
N VAL A 109 -6.42 5.54 -4.80
CA VAL A 109 -7.52 5.84 -3.87
C VAL A 109 -8.68 6.45 -4.65
N ARG A 110 -9.89 5.96 -4.39
CA ARG A 110 -11.14 6.45 -4.97
C ARG A 110 -11.90 7.30 -3.95
N ASN A 111 -12.67 8.27 -4.44
CA ASN A 111 -13.58 9.02 -3.59
C ASN A 111 -14.86 8.21 -3.28
N ASN A 112 -15.81 8.81 -2.57
CA ASN A 112 -17.08 8.17 -2.20
C ASN A 112 -17.97 7.83 -3.43
N ASP A 113 -17.76 8.49 -4.56
CA ASP A 113 -18.46 8.24 -5.82
C ASP A 113 -17.74 7.20 -6.69
N ASN A 114 -16.75 6.50 -6.11
CA ASN A 114 -15.91 5.50 -6.79
C ASN A 114 -15.08 6.06 -7.97
N VAL A 115 -14.84 7.38 -7.97
CA VAL A 115 -13.99 8.04 -8.97
C VAL A 115 -12.54 8.08 -8.47
N PRO A 116 -11.55 7.85 -9.34
CA PRO A 116 -10.13 8.05 -9.01
C PRO A 116 -9.88 9.44 -8.42
N TYR A 117 -9.28 9.48 -7.25
CA TYR A 117 -9.05 10.70 -6.48
C TYR A 117 -7.57 10.98 -6.24
N MET A 118 -6.80 9.94 -5.92
CA MET A 118 -5.39 10.07 -5.61
C MET A 118 -4.61 8.84 -6.10
N LEU A 119 -3.47 9.09 -6.70
CA LEU A 119 -2.48 8.07 -7.05
C LEU A 119 -1.27 8.22 -6.12
N ILE A 120 -0.82 7.11 -5.57
CA ILE A 120 0.32 7.09 -4.66
C ILE A 120 1.37 6.15 -5.25
N GLU A 121 2.55 6.69 -5.42
CA GLU A 121 3.76 5.96 -5.74
C GLU A 121 4.64 5.90 -4.49
N CYS A 122 4.97 4.71 -4.05
CA CYS A 122 5.78 4.46 -2.86
C CYS A 122 7.23 4.25 -3.27
N LYS A 123 8.15 4.91 -2.59
CA LYS A 123 9.59 4.73 -2.79
C LYS A 123 10.28 4.52 -1.46
N ASN A 124 11.25 3.64 -1.44
CA ASN A 124 12.14 3.51 -0.31
C ASN A 124 12.99 4.78 -0.18
N ALA A 125 13.37 5.15 1.05
CA ALA A 125 14.26 6.27 1.26
C ALA A 125 15.66 5.97 0.70
N GLY A 126 16.29 6.95 0.03
CA GLY A 126 17.60 6.82 -0.59
C GLY A 126 17.60 7.24 -2.07
N ASP A 127 18.51 6.66 -2.85
CA ASP A 127 18.75 7.04 -4.25
C ASP A 127 17.50 6.88 -5.13
N ASP A 128 16.70 5.84 -4.91
CA ASP A 128 15.46 5.60 -5.65
C ASP A 128 14.45 6.75 -5.47
N TYR A 129 14.34 7.28 -4.24
CA TYR A 129 13.48 8.43 -3.95
C TYR A 129 14.00 9.70 -4.65
N GLU A 130 15.33 9.94 -4.59
CA GLU A 130 15.92 11.12 -5.19
C GLU A 130 15.79 11.11 -6.72
N ASP A 131 15.96 9.96 -7.34
CA ASP A 131 15.83 9.81 -8.79
C ASP A 131 14.38 10.00 -9.25
N GLU A 132 13.41 9.45 -8.51
CA GLU A 132 11.99 9.68 -8.81
C GLU A 132 11.61 11.15 -8.61
N TRP A 133 12.12 11.80 -7.56
CA TRP A 133 11.92 13.23 -7.33
C TRP A 133 12.46 14.11 -8.46
N LYS A 134 13.61 13.74 -9.03
CA LYS A 134 14.15 14.41 -10.23
C LYS A 134 13.24 14.26 -11.45
N ARG A 135 12.61 13.08 -11.63
CA ARG A 135 11.63 12.81 -12.69
C ARG A 135 10.36 13.66 -12.53
N VAL A 136 9.81 13.72 -11.32
CA VAL A 136 8.65 14.56 -10.99
C VAL A 136 8.93 16.02 -11.30
N LYS A 137 10.09 16.54 -10.88
CA LYS A 137 10.50 17.92 -11.15
C LYS A 137 10.67 18.24 -12.65
N LYS A 138 11.01 17.25 -13.46
CA LYS A 138 11.13 17.40 -14.93
C LYS A 138 9.78 17.42 -15.66
N GLY A 139 8.65 17.41 -14.93
CA GLY A 139 7.31 17.51 -15.50
C GLY A 139 6.76 16.20 -16.06
N TRP A 140 7.32 15.06 -15.68
CA TRP A 140 6.81 13.77 -16.14
C TRP A 140 5.36 13.50 -15.69
N TRP A 141 4.94 14.12 -14.58
CA TRP A 141 3.57 14.10 -14.07
C TRP A 141 2.62 15.10 -14.73
N SER A 142 3.15 16.04 -15.53
CA SER A 142 2.30 17.03 -16.24
C SER A 142 1.47 16.41 -17.36
N THR A 143 1.70 15.13 -17.69
CA THR A 143 0.95 14.41 -18.74
C THR A 143 -0.28 13.70 -18.20
N PHE A 144 -0.54 13.75 -16.90
CA PHE A 144 -1.78 13.26 -16.31
C PHE A 144 -2.87 14.32 -16.36
N SER A 145 -3.49 14.48 -17.52
CA SER A 145 -4.84 15.00 -17.58
C SER A 145 -5.75 13.96 -16.93
N LEU A 146 -6.33 14.30 -15.80
CA LEU A 146 -7.46 13.58 -15.24
C LEU A 146 -8.57 13.58 -16.31
N LEU A 147 -8.81 12.41 -16.90
CA LEU A 147 -9.99 12.18 -17.71
C LEU A 147 -11.16 11.87 -16.80
#